data_4f2b885e956e92eb02f263cb2cdf7896
#
_entry.id   4f2b885e956e92eb02f263cb2cdf7896
#
_cell.length_a   1.000
_cell.length_b   1.000
_cell.length_c   1.000
_cell.angle_alpha   90.00
_cell.angle_beta   90.00
_cell.angle_gamma   90.00
#
_symmetry.space_group_name_H-M   'P 1'
#
loop_
_entity.id
_entity.type
_entity.pdbx_description
1 polymer ?
#
loop_
_entity_poly.entity_id
_entity_poly.type
_entity_poly.pdbx_seq_one_letter_code
_entity_poly.pdbx_strand_id
1 'polypeptide(L)'
;MTETAHAAGASPEAIRSHYDVGNDFYRLWLDETMTYSSAMWRDEDDTAPLAEAQRRKIDWHLRHAGADRATSLLDIGCGWGGMLRAAVATRAPGAPPL
;
A
#
# COMPACT_ATOMS: atom_id res chain seq x y z
N MET A 1 -19.79 0.41 31.73
CA MET A 1 -19.80 0.26 30.79
C MET A 1 -19.18 -0.61 30.21
N THR A 2 -19.05 -0.89 29.63
CA THR A 2 -18.69 -1.83 29.22
C THR A 2 -18.21 -1.92 28.04
N GLU A 3 -17.67 -2.02 27.57
CA GLU A 3 -17.28 -2.24 26.51
C GLU A 3 -16.83 -3.17 26.14
N THR A 4 -16.73 -3.58 25.88
CA THR A 4 -16.44 -4.55 25.67
C THR A 4 -16.53 -5.21 24.55
N ALA A 5 -16.90 -4.94 23.57
CA ALA A 5 -17.16 -5.69 22.41
C ALA A 5 -16.03 -5.77 21.42
N HIS A 6 -14.87 -5.32 21.73
CA HIS A 6 -13.76 -5.37 20.80
C HIS A 6 -12.98 -6.66 20.93
N ALA A 7 -12.73 -7.34 19.82
CA ALA A 7 -11.76 -8.42 19.78
C ALA A 7 -10.38 -7.84 20.14
N ALA A 8 -9.55 -8.65 20.79
CA ALA A 8 -8.28 -8.16 21.31
C ALA A 8 -7.39 -7.50 20.25
N GLY A 9 -7.36 -8.05 19.03
CA GLY A 9 -6.55 -7.48 17.95
C GLY A 9 -7.20 -6.39 17.14
N ALA A 10 -8.49 -6.11 17.39
CA ALA A 10 -9.25 -5.15 16.61
C ALA A 10 -9.75 -3.95 17.41
N SER A 11 -9.35 -3.83 18.67
CA SER A 11 -9.75 -2.70 19.49
C SER A 11 -9.10 -1.42 18.99
N PRO A 12 -9.71 -0.23 19.23
CA PRO A 12 -9.07 1.03 18.85
C PRO A 12 -7.70 1.20 19.48
N GLU A 13 -7.51 0.75 20.71
CA GLU A 13 -6.22 0.81 21.39
C GLU A 13 -5.19 -0.09 20.73
N ALA A 14 -5.58 -1.31 20.36
CA ALA A 14 -4.66 -2.24 19.71
C ALA A 14 -4.25 -1.73 18.33
N ILE A 15 -5.20 -1.21 17.56
CA ILE A 15 -4.92 -0.65 16.25
C ILE A 15 -4.00 0.56 16.36
N ARG A 16 -4.27 1.47 17.30
CA ARG A 16 -3.45 2.65 17.51
C ARG A 16 -2.05 2.28 17.95
N SER A 17 -1.92 1.32 18.87
CA SER A 17 -0.62 0.86 19.34
C SER A 17 0.20 0.28 18.21
N HIS A 18 -0.43 -0.46 17.28
CA HIS A 18 0.26 -1.04 16.15
C HIS A 18 0.87 0.02 15.24
N TYR A 19 0.16 1.13 14.99
CA TYR A 19 0.61 2.17 14.07
C TYR A 19 1.37 3.32 14.74
N ASP A 20 1.40 3.36 16.07
CA ASP A 20 2.05 4.45 16.80
C ASP A 20 3.55 4.24 17.04
N VAL A 21 4.11 3.15 16.52
CA VAL A 21 5.54 2.88 16.69
C VAL A 21 6.44 3.82 15.87
N GLY A 22 5.84 4.61 14.98
CA GLY A 22 6.56 5.64 14.25
C GLY A 22 7.11 5.20 12.91
N ASN A 23 7.25 6.17 12.02
CA ASN A 23 7.68 5.93 10.64
C ASN A 23 9.11 5.39 10.57
N ASP A 24 9.98 5.83 11.47
CA ASP A 24 11.37 5.38 11.46
C ASP A 24 11.49 3.88 11.68
N PHE A 25 10.64 3.33 12.57
CA PHE A 25 10.60 1.90 12.78
C PHE A 25 10.26 1.16 11.49
N TYR A 26 9.22 1.60 10.78
CA TYR A 26 8.80 0.93 9.57
C TYR A 26 9.81 1.06 8.43
N ARG A 27 10.54 2.17 8.37
CA ARG A 27 11.60 2.34 7.38
C ARG A 27 12.75 1.36 7.55
N LEU A 28 12.90 0.77 8.74
CA LEU A 28 13.97 -0.19 8.98
C LEU A 28 13.77 -1.49 8.19
N TRP A 29 12.54 -1.85 7.86
CA TRP A 29 12.27 -3.16 7.27
C TRP A 29 11.31 -3.15 6.10
N LEU A 30 10.53 -2.11 5.90
CA LEU A 30 9.73 -1.98 4.68
C LEU A 30 10.62 -1.56 3.52
N ASP A 31 10.19 -1.88 2.30
CA ASP A 31 10.88 -1.43 1.12
C ASP A 31 10.68 0.09 0.90
N GLU A 32 11.34 0.63 -0.11
CA GLU A 32 11.30 2.07 -0.38
C GLU A 32 9.91 2.60 -0.73
N THR A 33 8.99 1.75 -1.19
CA THR A 33 7.60 2.17 -1.44
C THR A 33 6.80 2.29 -0.15
N MET A 34 7.35 1.85 0.96
CA MET A 34 6.68 1.85 2.26
C MET A 34 5.35 1.09 2.21
N THR A 35 5.32 -0.05 1.52
CA THR A 35 4.12 -0.84 1.38
C THR A 35 4.07 -1.93 2.43
N TYR A 36 3.15 -1.82 3.37
CA TYR A 36 3.00 -2.75 4.48
C TYR A 36 1.91 -3.78 4.15
N SER A 37 2.18 -4.56 3.12
CA SER A 37 1.34 -5.69 2.72
C SER A 37 2.18 -6.60 1.83
N SER A 38 1.65 -7.79 1.52
CA SER A 38 2.43 -8.76 0.76
C SER A 38 2.78 -8.25 -0.63
N ALA A 39 3.97 -8.60 -1.09
CA ALA A 39 4.43 -8.28 -2.43
C ALA A 39 3.97 -9.36 -3.42
N MET A 40 4.23 -9.12 -4.70
CA MET A 40 3.84 -10.04 -5.75
C MET A 40 5.09 -10.57 -6.47
N TRP A 41 5.51 -11.78 -6.10
CA TRP A 41 6.49 -12.54 -6.86
C TRP A 41 5.76 -13.42 -7.87
N ARG A 42 6.45 -13.79 -8.97
CA ARG A 42 5.84 -14.58 -10.03
C ARG A 42 5.65 -16.04 -9.62
N ASP A 43 6.62 -16.57 -8.91
CA ASP A 43 6.61 -17.94 -8.40
C ASP A 43 7.67 -18.08 -7.32
N GLU A 44 7.82 -19.29 -6.77
CA GLU A 44 8.76 -19.54 -5.68
C GLU A 44 10.23 -19.44 -6.09
N ASP A 45 10.53 -19.46 -7.37
CA ASP A 45 11.89 -19.31 -7.89
C ASP A 45 12.24 -17.85 -8.22
N ASP A 46 11.27 -16.93 -8.09
CA ASP A 46 11.49 -15.52 -8.38
C ASP A 46 12.31 -14.89 -7.25
N THR A 47 13.52 -14.46 -7.58
CA THR A 47 14.45 -13.87 -6.61
C THR A 47 14.47 -12.35 -6.65
N ALA A 48 13.46 -11.72 -7.23
CA ALA A 48 13.41 -10.27 -7.31
C ALA A 48 13.45 -9.64 -5.92
N PRO A 49 14.10 -8.48 -5.77
CA PRO A 49 14.09 -7.75 -4.51
C PRO A 49 12.68 -7.36 -4.09
N LEU A 50 12.46 -7.19 -2.78
CA LEU A 50 11.16 -6.85 -2.26
C LEU A 50 10.57 -5.60 -2.93
N ALA A 51 11.36 -4.57 -3.15
CA ALA A 51 10.89 -3.35 -3.79
C ALA A 51 10.33 -3.61 -5.19
N GLU A 52 11.00 -4.47 -5.95
CA GLU A 52 10.51 -4.81 -7.29
C GLU A 52 9.21 -5.59 -7.24
N ALA A 53 9.10 -6.55 -6.32
CA ALA A 53 7.87 -7.33 -6.13
C ALA A 53 6.71 -6.45 -5.65
N GLN A 54 6.99 -5.45 -4.81
CA GLN A 54 5.97 -4.49 -4.40
C GLN A 54 5.53 -3.60 -5.56
N ARG A 55 6.46 -3.12 -6.37
CA ARG A 55 6.11 -2.33 -7.56
C ARG A 55 5.28 -3.12 -8.54
N ARG A 56 5.57 -4.41 -8.70
CA ARG A 56 4.80 -5.31 -9.56
C ARG A 56 3.35 -5.41 -9.08
N LYS A 57 3.15 -5.53 -7.77
CA LYS A 57 1.81 -5.57 -7.17
C LYS A 57 1.08 -4.24 -7.39
N ILE A 58 1.73 -3.13 -7.11
CA ILE A 58 1.15 -1.80 -7.29
C ILE A 58 0.73 -1.60 -8.74
N ASP A 59 1.62 -1.92 -9.68
CA ASP A 59 1.35 -1.80 -11.10
C ASP A 59 0.18 -2.67 -11.54
N TRP A 60 0.12 -3.89 -11.03
CA TRP A 60 -0.98 -4.80 -11.33
C TRP A 60 -2.32 -4.20 -10.93
N HIS A 61 -2.42 -3.66 -9.71
CA HIS A 61 -3.64 -3.05 -9.24
C HIS A 61 -4.01 -1.81 -10.04
N LEU A 62 -3.05 -0.95 -10.31
CA LEU A 62 -3.31 0.28 -11.07
C LEU A 62 -3.80 -0.01 -12.48
N ARG A 63 -3.20 -1.00 -13.14
CA ARG A 63 -3.62 -1.39 -14.48
C ARG A 63 -5.03 -1.98 -14.48
N HIS A 64 -5.33 -2.85 -13.53
CA HIS A 64 -6.65 -3.47 -13.46
C HIS A 64 -7.74 -2.49 -13.04
N ALA A 65 -7.39 -1.43 -12.35
CA ALA A 65 -8.31 -0.37 -11.99
C ALA A 65 -8.47 0.68 -13.09
N GLY A 66 -7.69 0.62 -14.15
CA GLY A 66 -7.70 1.65 -15.19
C GLY A 66 -7.20 2.99 -14.71
N ALA A 67 -6.30 2.99 -13.71
CA ALA A 67 -5.87 4.21 -13.04
C ALA A 67 -5.08 5.16 -13.96
N ASP A 68 -4.45 4.62 -15.01
CA ASP A 68 -3.63 5.41 -15.93
C ASP A 68 -4.44 6.49 -16.67
N ARG A 69 -5.74 6.29 -16.85
CA ARG A 69 -6.64 7.23 -17.53
C ARG A 69 -7.77 7.75 -16.63
N ALA A 70 -7.83 7.32 -15.40
CA ALA A 70 -8.89 7.73 -14.48
C ALA A 70 -8.79 9.23 -14.18
N THR A 71 -9.92 9.85 -13.87
CA THR A 71 -9.97 11.25 -13.44
C THR A 71 -9.92 11.37 -11.92
N SER A 72 -10.12 10.27 -11.22
CA SER A 72 -10.00 10.22 -9.76
C SER A 72 -9.67 8.81 -9.33
N LEU A 73 -9.03 8.69 -8.19
CA LEU A 73 -8.64 7.40 -7.60
C LEU A 73 -8.81 7.47 -6.10
N LEU A 74 -9.47 6.47 -5.55
CA LEU A 74 -9.61 6.30 -4.12
C LEU A 74 -8.83 5.06 -3.70
N ASP A 75 -7.93 5.21 -2.76
CA ASP A 75 -7.17 4.10 -2.18
C ASP A 75 -7.57 3.96 -0.71
N ILE A 76 -8.42 2.97 -0.41
CA ILE A 76 -8.88 2.70 0.95
C ILE A 76 -7.77 1.96 1.68
N GLY A 77 -7.37 2.49 2.85
CA GLY A 77 -6.26 1.93 3.60
C GLY A 77 -4.92 2.19 2.93
N CYS A 78 -4.70 3.40 2.48
CA CYS A 78 -3.57 3.75 1.62
C CYS A 78 -2.18 3.67 2.30
N GLY A 79 -2.12 3.47 3.60
CA GLY A 79 -0.86 3.44 4.32
C GLY A 79 -0.09 4.75 4.16
N TRP A 80 1.15 4.66 3.69
CA TRP A 80 1.98 5.85 3.44
C TRP A 80 1.86 6.39 2.02
N GLY A 81 0.87 5.91 1.26
CA GLY A 81 0.55 6.48 -0.04
C GLY A 81 1.37 5.96 -1.21
N GLY A 82 1.99 4.80 -1.07
CA GLY A 82 2.80 4.24 -2.16
C GLY A 82 2.04 4.04 -3.46
N MET A 83 0.83 3.51 -3.38
CA MET A 83 0.00 3.30 -4.57
C MET A 83 -0.42 4.63 -5.19
N LEU A 84 -0.77 5.62 -4.38
CA LEU A 84 -1.17 6.93 -4.88
C LEU A 84 -0.02 7.65 -5.59
N ARG A 85 1.19 7.56 -5.03
CA ARG A 85 2.37 8.14 -5.69
C ARG A 85 2.64 7.47 -7.03
N ALA A 86 2.51 6.16 -7.08
CA ALA A 86 2.69 5.42 -8.33
C ALA A 86 1.63 5.79 -9.36
N ALA A 87 0.39 5.98 -8.94
CA ALA A 87 -0.70 6.37 -9.83
C ALA A 87 -0.42 7.71 -10.49
N VAL A 88 0.06 8.69 -9.72
CA VAL A 88 0.41 10.00 -10.27
C VAL A 88 1.59 9.90 -11.23
N ALA A 89 2.58 9.07 -10.92
CA ALA A 89 3.80 8.93 -11.71
C ALA A 89 3.58 8.20 -13.02
N THR A 90 2.53 7.39 -13.15
CA THR A 90 2.33 6.49 -14.29
C THR A 90 1.09 6.85 -15.12
N ARG A 91 0.73 8.14 -15.17
CA ARG A 91 -0.39 8.60 -16.00
C ARG A 91 -0.13 8.32 -17.48
N ALA A 92 -1.16 7.91 -18.20
CA ALA A 92 -1.05 7.71 -19.63
C ALA A 92 -0.79 9.05 -20.33
N PRO A 93 -0.06 9.05 -21.47
CA PRO A 93 0.12 10.28 -22.23
C PRO A 93 -1.22 10.91 -22.61
N GLY A 94 -1.37 12.20 -22.35
CA GLY A 94 -2.59 12.94 -22.63
C GLY A 94 -3.72 12.74 -21.65
N ALA A 95 -3.54 11.91 -20.62
CA ALA A 95 -4.56 11.74 -19.59
C ALA A 95 -4.66 13.00 -18.72
N PRO A 96 -5.85 13.33 -18.20
CA PRO A 96 -5.98 14.46 -17.28
C PRO A 96 -5.26 14.14 -15.97
N PRO A 97 -4.88 15.16 -15.19
CA PRO A 97 -4.31 14.89 -13.86
C PRO A 97 -5.35 14.28 -12.94
N LEU A 98 -4.87 13.50 -11.97
CA LEU A 98 -5.72 12.94 -10.93
C LEU A 98 -6.14 14.01 -9.92
#